data_c81914f3dd0edb58b0fe9775d9189113
#
_entry.id   c81914f3dd0edb58b0fe9775d9189113
#
_cell.length_a   1.000
_cell.length_b   1.000
_cell.length_c   1.000
_cell.angle_alpha   90.00
_cell.angle_beta   90.00
_cell.angle_gamma   90.00
#
_symmetry.space_group_name_H-M   'P 1'
#
loop_
_entity.id
_entity.type
_entity.pdbx_description
1 polymer ?
#
loop_
_entity_poly.entity_id
_entity_poly.type
_entity_poly.pdbx_seq_one_letter_code
_entity_poly.pdbx_strand_id
1 'polypeptide(L)'
;MNRLLGSKKVKTTTKKERGYILYQGASILDGAPIVVIATMSTSNVKTGDMIQTWIIRSDIAPMEASKQFKDVSICGNCPHKQNTGGACYVNLGQAPTSVYNSYIKGNYPLLDTKKHGQYFIGRKIRLGAYGDPAAAPFEVFNDLLTLCNGHTGYTHQIKHANFDKRFLSICQVSADTPKQALKYQAQGAKTFRV
;
A
#
# COMPACT_ATOMS: atom_id res chain seq x y z
N MET A 1 27.60 56.81 8.78
CA MET A 1 28.18 55.47 9.08
C MET A 1 26.98 54.50 9.35
N ASN A 2 26.38 53.95 8.27
CA ASN A 2 25.19 53.08 8.37
C ASN A 2 25.65 51.63 8.19
N ARG A 3 25.52 50.83 9.26
CA ARG A 3 25.71 49.36 9.21
C ARG A 3 24.43 48.74 8.72
N LEU A 4 24.45 48.16 7.53
CA LEU A 4 23.40 47.27 7.00
C LEU A 4 23.39 45.96 7.79
N LEU A 5 22.28 45.70 8.49
CA LEU A 5 22.02 44.43 9.15
C LEU A 5 21.70 43.37 8.09
N GLY A 6 22.62 42.44 7.91
CA GLY A 6 22.45 41.31 7.00
C GLY A 6 21.32 40.38 7.48
N SER A 7 20.27 40.24 6.69
CA SER A 7 19.20 39.28 6.91
C SER A 7 19.71 37.84 6.77
N LYS A 8 19.85 37.11 7.87
CA LYS A 8 20.09 35.67 7.85
C LYS A 8 18.86 34.99 7.26
N LYS A 9 18.97 34.48 6.02
CA LYS A 9 18.00 33.55 5.45
C LYS A 9 17.96 32.29 6.33
N VAL A 10 16.88 32.11 7.08
CA VAL A 10 16.57 30.88 7.78
C VAL A 10 16.32 29.82 6.72
N LYS A 11 17.27 28.91 6.50
CA LYS A 11 17.07 27.70 5.71
C LYS A 11 16.16 26.78 6.52
N THR A 12 14.86 26.82 6.30
CA THR A 12 13.92 25.78 6.71
C THR A 12 14.18 24.55 5.85
N THR A 13 15.09 23.69 6.26
CA THR A 13 15.22 22.35 5.71
C THR A 13 14.03 21.55 6.23
N THR A 14 12.93 21.54 5.49
CA THR A 14 11.84 20.59 5.73
C THR A 14 12.39 19.19 5.52
N LYS A 15 12.60 18.45 6.60
CA LYS A 15 13.03 17.06 6.58
C LYS A 15 12.02 16.28 5.74
N LYS A 16 12.45 15.78 4.58
CA LYS A 16 11.57 15.00 3.70
C LYS A 16 11.13 13.74 4.45
N GLU A 17 9.83 13.61 4.69
CA GLU A 17 9.29 12.45 5.37
C GLU A 17 9.53 11.17 4.55
N ARG A 18 9.80 10.06 5.24
CA ARG A 18 10.07 8.76 4.59
C ARG A 18 8.81 8.09 4.08
N GLY A 19 7.65 8.48 4.58
CA GLY A 19 6.35 7.95 4.22
C GLY A 19 5.23 8.60 5.02
N TYR A 20 4.01 8.19 4.70
CA TYR A 20 2.77 8.72 5.29
C TYR A 20 1.79 7.60 5.58
N ILE A 21 1.05 7.71 6.67
CA ILE A 21 -0.15 6.90 6.92
C ILE A 21 -1.26 7.45 6.02
N LEU A 22 -1.78 6.60 5.14
CA LEU A 22 -2.92 6.90 4.25
C LEU A 22 -4.25 6.57 4.91
N TYR A 23 -4.29 5.50 5.72
CA TYR A 23 -5.48 5.02 6.40
C TYR A 23 -5.08 4.25 7.66
N GLN A 24 -5.87 4.39 8.69
CA GLN A 24 -5.81 3.56 9.89
C GLN A 24 -7.24 3.28 10.35
N GLY A 25 -7.62 2.01 10.41
CA GLY A 25 -8.98 1.62 10.75
C GLY A 25 -9.23 0.13 10.58
N ALA A 26 -10.50 -0.23 10.45
CA ALA A 26 -10.92 -1.61 10.26
C ALA A 26 -10.64 -2.11 8.84
N SER A 27 -10.20 -3.35 8.71
CA SER A 27 -10.13 -4.05 7.43
C SER A 27 -11.53 -4.26 6.85
N ILE A 28 -11.71 -4.03 5.56
CA ILE A 28 -12.93 -4.36 4.82
C ILE A 28 -13.17 -5.89 4.78
N LEU A 29 -12.09 -6.68 4.88
CA LEU A 29 -12.18 -8.13 4.76
C LEU A 29 -12.75 -8.80 6.01
N ASP A 30 -12.38 -8.35 7.22
CA ASP A 30 -12.77 -9.02 8.47
C ASP A 30 -12.96 -8.10 9.68
N GLY A 31 -12.85 -6.78 9.50
CA GLY A 31 -13.01 -5.80 10.57
C GLY A 31 -11.80 -5.61 11.49
N ALA A 32 -10.74 -6.39 11.32
CA ALA A 32 -9.56 -6.29 12.19
C ALA A 32 -8.76 -5.01 11.92
N PRO A 33 -7.98 -4.51 12.92
CA PRO A 33 -7.27 -3.24 12.78
C PRO A 33 -6.12 -3.33 11.79
N ILE A 34 -6.11 -2.44 10.80
CA ILE A 34 -5.07 -2.31 9.77
C ILE A 34 -4.56 -0.89 9.65
N VAL A 35 -3.41 -0.75 9.03
CA VAL A 35 -2.87 0.54 8.58
C VAL A 35 -2.38 0.43 7.14
N VAL A 36 -2.64 1.46 6.34
CA VAL A 36 -2.09 1.63 4.99
C VAL A 36 -1.02 2.72 5.03
N ILE A 37 0.18 2.39 4.61
CA ILE A 37 1.33 3.29 4.65
C ILE A 37 1.90 3.45 3.25
N ALA A 38 2.12 4.68 2.80
CA ALA A 38 2.91 4.97 1.60
C ALA A 38 4.36 5.26 2.00
N THR A 39 5.33 4.52 1.44
CA THR A 39 6.76 4.85 1.56
C THR A 39 7.24 5.56 0.29
N MET A 40 7.92 6.70 0.48
CA MET A 40 8.29 7.62 -0.60
C MET A 40 9.53 7.18 -1.39
N SER A 41 10.23 6.16 -0.92
CA SER A 41 11.39 5.56 -1.60
C SER A 41 11.40 4.06 -1.37
N THR A 42 12.02 3.34 -2.30
CA THR A 42 12.21 1.89 -2.22
C THR A 42 13.62 1.53 -2.67
N SER A 43 14.18 0.48 -2.07
CA SER A 43 15.41 -0.16 -2.54
C SER A 43 15.16 -1.23 -3.61
N ASN A 44 13.89 -1.47 -3.97
CA ASN A 44 13.54 -2.47 -4.97
C ASN A 44 13.80 -1.94 -6.38
N VAL A 45 14.90 -2.39 -6.99
CA VAL A 45 15.33 -1.99 -8.33
C VAL A 45 14.26 -2.27 -9.41
N LYS A 46 13.46 -3.32 -9.24
CA LYS A 46 12.40 -3.71 -10.20
C LYS A 46 11.24 -2.70 -10.25
N THR A 47 11.01 -1.95 -9.19
CA THR A 47 9.94 -0.95 -9.14
C THR A 47 10.47 0.48 -9.31
N GLY A 48 11.80 0.64 -9.42
CA GLY A 48 12.43 1.94 -9.58
C GLY A 48 12.07 2.90 -8.44
N ASP A 49 11.66 4.11 -8.80
CA ASP A 49 11.32 5.18 -7.87
C ASP A 49 9.82 5.20 -7.47
N MET A 50 9.06 4.16 -7.80
CA MET A 50 7.64 4.09 -7.45
C MET A 50 7.42 4.18 -5.94
N ILE A 51 6.44 4.99 -5.54
CA ILE A 51 5.91 4.98 -4.18
C ILE A 51 5.32 3.58 -3.91
N GLN A 52 5.63 2.99 -2.76
CA GLN A 52 5.10 1.69 -2.38
C GLN A 52 4.02 1.86 -1.31
N THR A 53 2.86 1.22 -1.45
CA THR A 53 1.89 1.15 -0.35
C THR A 53 1.95 -0.22 0.33
N TRP A 54 1.79 -0.20 1.63
CA TRP A 54 1.86 -1.35 2.53
C TRP A 54 0.57 -1.42 3.31
N ILE A 55 -0.16 -2.51 3.19
CA ILE A 55 -1.33 -2.78 4.00
C ILE A 55 -0.89 -3.82 5.04
N ILE A 56 -0.88 -3.44 6.30
CA ILE A 56 -0.40 -4.28 7.40
C ILE A 56 -1.37 -4.24 8.57
N ARG A 57 -1.34 -5.26 9.42
CA ARG A 57 -2.00 -5.19 10.73
C ARG A 57 -1.35 -4.09 11.54
N SER A 58 -2.16 -3.27 12.21
CA SER A 58 -1.63 -2.18 13.06
C SER A 58 -1.23 -2.64 14.46
N ASP A 59 -1.73 -3.79 14.89
CA ASP A 59 -1.61 -4.35 16.24
C ASP A 59 -0.63 -5.54 16.37
N ILE A 60 -0.16 -6.10 15.23
CA ILE A 60 0.70 -7.28 15.23
C ILE A 60 1.70 -7.23 14.07
N ALA A 61 2.94 -7.61 14.33
CA ALA A 61 4.01 -7.62 13.33
C ALA A 61 3.72 -8.57 12.16
N PRO A 62 4.13 -8.26 10.91
CA PRO A 62 3.80 -9.05 9.73
C PRO A 62 4.16 -10.53 9.80
N MET A 63 5.34 -10.86 10.32
CA MET A 63 5.75 -12.26 10.50
C MET A 63 4.86 -12.99 11.49
N GLU A 64 4.50 -12.33 12.59
CA GLU A 64 3.66 -12.92 13.61
C GLU A 64 2.20 -13.02 13.15
N ALA A 65 1.71 -12.01 12.43
CA ALA A 65 0.40 -12.07 11.79
C ALA A 65 0.27 -13.27 10.85
N SER A 66 1.32 -13.53 10.06
CA SER A 66 1.35 -14.69 9.16
C SER A 66 1.38 -16.00 9.93
N LYS A 67 2.25 -16.16 10.94
CA LYS A 67 2.30 -17.39 11.76
C LYS A 67 0.97 -17.72 12.45
N GLN A 68 0.25 -16.69 12.90
CA GLN A 68 -1.04 -16.82 13.57
C GLN A 68 -2.23 -16.82 12.60
N PHE A 69 -2.03 -16.85 11.29
CA PHE A 69 -3.07 -16.75 10.26
C PHE A 69 -3.93 -15.47 10.34
N LYS A 70 -3.46 -14.45 11.05
CA LYS A 70 -4.10 -13.13 11.17
C LYS A 70 -3.84 -12.22 9.97
N ASP A 71 -3.01 -12.63 9.03
CA ASP A 71 -2.79 -11.96 7.75
C ASP A 71 -4.00 -12.05 6.80
N VAL A 72 -5.03 -12.83 7.15
CA VAL A 72 -6.32 -12.83 6.46
C VAL A 72 -6.93 -11.43 6.41
N SER A 73 -6.71 -10.60 7.40
CA SER A 73 -7.17 -9.21 7.44
C SER A 73 -6.59 -8.32 6.34
N ILE A 74 -5.48 -8.71 5.76
CA ILE A 74 -4.76 -7.90 4.75
C ILE A 74 -4.58 -8.64 3.43
N CYS A 75 -4.61 -9.96 3.41
CA CYS A 75 -4.43 -10.80 2.23
C CYS A 75 -5.67 -11.63 1.90
N GLY A 76 -6.69 -11.65 2.77
CA GLY A 76 -7.89 -12.44 2.59
C GLY A 76 -7.60 -13.93 2.35
N ASN A 77 -8.33 -14.49 1.40
CA ASN A 77 -8.19 -15.88 0.97
C ASN A 77 -7.19 -16.08 -0.17
N CYS A 78 -6.15 -15.24 -0.27
CA CYS A 78 -5.11 -15.42 -1.28
C CYS A 78 -4.45 -16.79 -1.11
N PRO A 79 -4.43 -17.65 -2.16
CA PRO A 79 -3.86 -19.01 -2.07
C PRO A 79 -2.32 -19.00 -2.00
N HIS A 80 -1.70 -17.86 -2.31
CA HIS A 80 -0.24 -17.72 -2.35
C HIS A 80 0.39 -17.33 -1.02
N LYS A 81 -0.39 -17.19 0.06
CA LYS A 81 0.16 -16.86 1.38
C LYS A 81 1.21 -17.88 1.84
N GLN A 82 2.31 -17.41 2.43
CA GLN A 82 3.41 -18.28 2.87
C GLN A 82 2.98 -19.25 3.97
N ASN A 83 2.10 -18.81 4.88
CA ASN A 83 1.57 -19.65 5.96
C ASN A 83 0.67 -20.80 5.49
N THR A 84 0.27 -20.78 4.22
CA THR A 84 -0.48 -21.87 3.57
C THR A 84 0.36 -22.67 2.58
N GLY A 85 1.69 -22.48 2.60
CA GLY A 85 2.62 -23.12 1.66
C GLY A 85 2.59 -22.50 0.25
N GLY A 86 2.02 -21.33 0.09
CA GLY A 86 1.91 -20.64 -1.19
C GLY A 86 3.19 -19.95 -1.64
N ALA A 87 3.22 -19.53 -2.91
CA ALA A 87 4.38 -18.97 -3.60
C ALA A 87 4.53 -17.46 -3.45
N CYS A 88 3.98 -16.82 -2.40
CA CYS A 88 4.11 -15.40 -2.19
C CYS A 88 5.59 -15.00 -2.09
N TYR A 89 6.03 -14.12 -2.99
CA TYR A 89 7.42 -13.68 -3.07
C TYR A 89 7.78 -12.59 -2.04
N VAL A 90 6.82 -12.09 -1.27
CA VAL A 90 7.06 -11.03 -0.26
C VAL A 90 7.83 -11.59 0.92
N ASN A 91 9.06 -11.13 1.11
CA ASN A 91 9.84 -11.50 2.28
C ASN A 91 9.35 -10.70 3.51
N LEU A 92 8.58 -11.35 4.38
CA LEU A 92 7.96 -10.71 5.55
C LEU A 92 8.99 -10.20 6.55
N GLY A 93 10.16 -10.83 6.67
CA GLY A 93 11.25 -10.43 7.57
C GLY A 93 12.01 -9.18 7.13
N GLN A 94 11.79 -8.71 5.92
CA GLN A 94 12.49 -7.55 5.36
C GLN A 94 11.60 -6.29 5.37
N ALA A 95 11.19 -5.84 4.19
CA ALA A 95 10.49 -4.57 4.02
C ALA A 95 9.19 -4.47 4.83
N PRO A 96 8.27 -5.46 4.85
CA PRO A 96 7.05 -5.37 5.66
C PRO A 96 7.33 -5.15 7.16
N THR A 97 8.29 -5.91 7.72
CA THR A 97 8.69 -5.76 9.14
C THR A 97 9.38 -4.42 9.39
N SER A 98 10.21 -3.93 8.47
CA SER A 98 10.84 -2.61 8.58
C SER A 98 9.82 -1.49 8.59
N VAL A 99 8.80 -1.55 7.72
CA VAL A 99 7.70 -0.57 7.67
C VAL A 99 6.87 -0.63 8.95
N TYR A 100 6.52 -1.83 9.43
CA TYR A 100 5.81 -2.00 10.70
C TYR A 100 6.59 -1.39 11.89
N ASN A 101 7.88 -1.69 11.99
CA ASN A 101 8.72 -1.17 13.07
C ASN A 101 8.83 0.37 13.03
N SER A 102 8.88 0.95 11.82
CA SER A 102 8.85 2.41 11.66
C SER A 102 7.50 3.00 12.03
N TYR A 103 6.40 2.31 11.72
CA TYR A 103 5.06 2.71 12.14
C TYR A 103 4.90 2.73 13.66
N ILE A 104 5.30 1.66 14.35
CA ILE A 104 5.25 1.58 15.83
C ILE A 104 6.08 2.67 16.51
N LYS A 105 7.19 3.09 15.87
CA LYS A 105 8.02 4.21 16.35
C LYS A 105 7.43 5.59 16.05
N GLY A 106 6.25 5.67 15.40
CA GLY A 106 5.62 6.94 15.06
C GLY A 106 6.34 7.73 13.95
N ASN A 107 7.12 7.06 13.09
CA ASN A 107 7.92 7.73 12.05
C ASN A 107 7.11 8.12 10.80
N TYR A 108 5.83 7.79 10.73
CA TYR A 108 4.96 8.14 9.62
C TYR A 108 3.84 9.05 10.10
N PRO A 109 3.82 10.33 9.71
CA PRO A 109 2.68 11.20 9.97
C PRO A 109 1.49 10.80 9.12
N LEU A 110 0.29 11.19 9.54
CA LEU A 110 -0.92 11.09 8.71
C LEU A 110 -0.74 11.94 7.45
N LEU A 111 -1.21 11.42 6.32
CA LEU A 111 -1.23 12.16 5.07
C LEU A 111 -2.23 13.33 5.18
N ASP A 112 -1.73 14.54 5.03
CA ASP A 112 -2.52 15.73 4.74
C ASP A 112 -2.28 16.08 3.27
N THR A 113 -3.25 15.83 2.41
CA THR A 113 -3.12 16.02 0.96
C THR A 113 -2.83 17.46 0.58
N LYS A 114 -3.31 18.44 1.37
CA LYS A 114 -3.04 19.87 1.13
C LYS A 114 -1.56 20.22 1.36
N LYS A 115 -0.92 19.59 2.34
CA LYS A 115 0.49 19.84 2.70
C LYS A 115 1.43 18.91 1.95
N HIS A 116 1.07 17.64 1.82
CA HIS A 116 1.97 16.57 1.40
C HIS A 116 1.70 16.10 -0.04
N GLY A 117 0.55 16.46 -0.65
CA GLY A 117 0.15 16.03 -1.99
C GLY A 117 1.19 16.32 -3.05
N GLN A 118 1.91 17.43 -2.93
CA GLN A 118 3.01 17.80 -3.83
C GLN A 118 4.09 16.71 -3.98
N TYR A 119 4.28 15.85 -2.99
CA TYR A 119 5.28 14.76 -3.03
C TYR A 119 4.83 13.55 -3.85
N PHE A 120 3.55 13.48 -4.22
CA PHE A 120 2.94 12.43 -5.05
C PHE A 120 2.79 12.87 -6.51
N ILE A 121 2.73 14.19 -6.77
CA ILE A 121 2.53 14.73 -8.12
C ILE A 121 3.63 14.25 -9.06
N GLY A 122 3.21 13.70 -10.22
CA GLY A 122 4.09 13.20 -11.26
C GLY A 122 4.79 11.87 -10.94
N ARG A 123 4.56 11.27 -9.78
CA ARG A 123 5.14 9.99 -9.40
C ARG A 123 4.22 8.83 -9.69
N LYS A 124 4.81 7.65 -9.90
CA LYS A 124 4.07 6.39 -9.99
C LYS A 124 3.94 5.74 -8.62
N ILE A 125 2.87 4.98 -8.41
CA ILE A 125 2.59 4.31 -7.15
C ILE A 125 2.24 2.84 -7.36
N ARG A 126 2.74 1.97 -6.49
CA ARG A 126 2.37 0.56 -6.43
C ARG A 126 1.42 0.34 -5.26
N LEU A 127 0.22 -0.14 -5.57
CA LEU A 127 -0.80 -0.49 -4.60
C LEU A 127 -0.54 -1.90 -4.09
N GLY A 128 -0.40 -2.04 -2.77
CA GLY A 128 -0.19 -3.35 -2.14
C GLY A 128 1.17 -3.99 -2.44
N ALA A 129 2.28 -3.32 -2.11
CA ALA A 129 3.60 -3.99 -2.09
C ALA A 129 3.61 -5.17 -1.11
N TYR A 130 2.80 -5.09 -0.05
CA TYR A 130 2.35 -6.16 0.83
C TYR A 130 0.92 -5.87 1.27
N GLY A 131 0.08 -6.91 1.33
CA GLY A 131 -1.35 -6.81 1.56
C GLY A 131 -2.13 -6.48 0.28
N ASP A 132 -3.39 -6.82 0.26
CA ASP A 132 -4.30 -6.60 -0.86
C ASP A 132 -4.95 -5.21 -0.74
N PRO A 133 -4.94 -4.37 -1.76
CA PRO A 133 -5.59 -3.05 -1.71
C PRO A 133 -7.06 -3.10 -1.29
N ALA A 134 -7.80 -4.15 -1.65
CA ALA A 134 -9.21 -4.31 -1.28
C ALA A 134 -9.44 -4.55 0.22
N ALA A 135 -8.38 -4.70 1.03
CA ALA A 135 -8.51 -4.73 2.48
C ALA A 135 -8.78 -3.35 3.11
N ALA A 136 -8.55 -2.27 2.37
CA ALA A 136 -8.82 -0.90 2.80
C ALA A 136 -9.97 -0.28 1.97
N PRO A 137 -10.61 0.81 2.44
CA PRO A 137 -11.60 1.54 1.64
C PRO A 137 -11.03 2.02 0.30
N PHE A 138 -11.81 1.93 -0.76
CA PHE A 138 -11.40 2.33 -2.12
C PHE A 138 -10.91 3.77 -2.20
N GLU A 139 -11.55 4.68 -1.47
CA GLU A 139 -11.25 6.11 -1.43
C GLU A 139 -9.81 6.40 -1.03
N VAL A 140 -9.23 5.58 -0.15
CA VAL A 140 -7.82 5.71 0.30
C VAL A 140 -6.84 5.73 -0.87
N PHE A 141 -7.12 4.93 -1.91
CA PHE A 141 -6.27 4.86 -3.10
C PHE A 141 -6.75 5.80 -4.19
N ASN A 142 -8.07 5.87 -4.44
CA ASN A 142 -8.64 6.66 -5.50
C ASN A 142 -8.22 8.13 -5.41
N ASP A 143 -8.35 8.74 -4.23
CA ASP A 143 -8.02 10.15 -4.02
C ASP A 143 -6.52 10.40 -4.23
N LEU A 144 -5.68 9.46 -3.81
CA LEU A 144 -4.24 9.55 -3.98
C LEU A 144 -3.83 9.41 -5.45
N LEU A 145 -4.52 8.55 -6.22
CA LEU A 145 -4.23 8.31 -7.64
C LEU A 145 -4.49 9.54 -8.50
N THR A 146 -5.35 10.47 -8.08
CA THR A 146 -5.58 11.75 -8.78
C THR A 146 -4.31 12.61 -8.82
N LEU A 147 -3.37 12.41 -7.91
CA LEU A 147 -2.10 13.15 -7.82
C LEU A 147 -0.96 12.44 -8.57
N CYS A 148 -1.09 11.13 -8.80
CA CYS A 148 -0.03 10.30 -9.33
C CYS A 148 -0.05 10.23 -10.87
N ASN A 149 1.12 10.05 -11.47
CA ASN A 149 1.28 9.86 -12.94
C ASN A 149 1.27 8.36 -13.32
N GLY A 150 0.40 7.58 -12.70
CA GLY A 150 0.22 6.16 -13.00
C GLY A 150 0.43 5.26 -11.79
N HIS A 151 -0.07 4.06 -11.92
CA HIS A 151 -0.04 3.08 -10.84
C HIS A 151 0.01 1.64 -11.36
N THR A 152 0.30 0.73 -10.45
CA THR A 152 0.05 -0.71 -10.58
C THR A 152 -0.54 -1.24 -9.28
N GLY A 153 -1.44 -2.21 -9.39
CA GLY A 153 -2.08 -2.85 -8.24
C GLY A 153 -2.67 -4.20 -8.64
N TYR A 154 -2.73 -5.09 -7.69
CA TYR A 154 -3.26 -6.45 -7.87
C TYR A 154 -4.19 -6.80 -6.73
N THR A 155 -5.24 -7.57 -7.01
CA THR A 155 -6.15 -8.08 -5.98
C THR A 155 -6.53 -9.54 -6.23
N HIS A 156 -6.60 -10.33 -5.16
CA HIS A 156 -7.20 -11.68 -5.16
C HIS A 156 -8.63 -11.67 -4.60
N GLN A 157 -9.15 -10.49 -4.20
CA GLN A 157 -10.38 -10.42 -3.41
C GLN A 157 -11.66 -10.30 -4.22
N ILE A 158 -11.63 -10.44 -5.54
CA ILE A 158 -12.84 -10.31 -6.40
C ILE A 158 -14.01 -11.22 -5.96
N LYS A 159 -13.74 -12.32 -5.24
CA LYS A 159 -14.76 -13.23 -4.71
C LYS A 159 -15.18 -12.93 -3.27
N HIS A 160 -14.55 -11.97 -2.63
CA HIS A 160 -14.87 -11.63 -1.24
C HIS A 160 -16.24 -10.95 -1.17
N ALA A 161 -17.05 -11.28 -0.16
CA ALA A 161 -18.41 -10.75 -0.04
C ALA A 161 -18.44 -9.21 0.03
N ASN A 162 -17.45 -8.62 0.67
CA ASN A 162 -17.31 -7.16 0.84
C ASN A 162 -16.43 -6.52 -0.26
N PHE A 163 -16.14 -7.21 -1.37
CA PHE A 163 -15.29 -6.66 -2.43
C PHE A 163 -15.97 -5.46 -3.11
N ASP A 164 -15.32 -4.31 -3.03
CA ASP A 164 -15.76 -3.12 -3.76
C ASP A 164 -15.33 -3.24 -5.24
N LYS A 165 -16.32 -3.37 -6.13
CA LYS A 165 -16.08 -3.52 -7.58
C LYS A 165 -15.34 -2.35 -8.22
N ARG A 166 -15.32 -1.18 -7.57
CA ARG A 166 -14.54 -0.02 -8.04
C ARG A 166 -13.04 -0.31 -8.12
N PHE A 167 -12.53 -1.26 -7.32
CA PHE A 167 -11.15 -1.73 -7.42
C PHE A 167 -10.78 -2.31 -8.78
N LEU A 168 -11.75 -2.76 -9.58
CA LEU A 168 -11.49 -3.23 -10.96
C LEU A 168 -10.95 -2.13 -11.89
N SER A 169 -11.18 -0.86 -11.55
CA SER A 169 -10.63 0.27 -12.31
C SER A 169 -9.15 0.56 -12.00
N ILE A 170 -8.66 0.18 -10.81
CA ILE A 170 -7.31 0.51 -10.34
C ILE A 170 -6.43 -0.71 -10.05
N CYS A 171 -6.99 -1.93 -10.03
CA CYS A 171 -6.26 -3.16 -9.80
C CYS A 171 -6.52 -4.17 -10.92
N GLN A 172 -5.48 -4.97 -11.22
CA GLN A 172 -5.65 -6.19 -11.99
C GLN A 172 -6.04 -7.33 -11.03
N VAL A 173 -6.98 -8.16 -11.46
CA VAL A 173 -7.39 -9.33 -10.68
C VAL A 173 -6.39 -10.45 -10.91
N SER A 174 -5.81 -10.94 -9.85
CA SER A 174 -4.92 -12.11 -9.89
C SER A 174 -5.72 -13.36 -10.22
N ALA A 175 -5.26 -14.11 -11.21
CA ALA A 175 -5.90 -15.34 -11.68
C ALA A 175 -4.89 -16.49 -11.65
N ASP A 176 -5.22 -17.54 -10.90
CA ASP A 176 -4.34 -18.70 -10.69
C ASP A 176 -4.42 -19.71 -11.85
N THR A 177 -5.45 -19.60 -12.70
CA THR A 177 -5.64 -20.45 -13.86
C THR A 177 -6.16 -19.67 -15.06
N PRO A 178 -5.92 -20.16 -16.33
CA PRO A 178 -6.49 -19.55 -17.53
C PRO A 178 -8.03 -19.44 -17.46
N LYS A 179 -8.70 -20.46 -16.92
CA LYS A 179 -10.15 -20.49 -16.77
C LYS A 179 -10.64 -19.36 -15.83
N GLN A 180 -9.91 -19.10 -14.72
CA GLN A 180 -10.23 -17.97 -13.84
C GLN A 180 -10.01 -16.64 -14.55
N ALA A 181 -8.92 -16.48 -15.30
CA ALA A 181 -8.66 -15.26 -16.04
C ALA A 181 -9.80 -14.93 -17.02
N LEU A 182 -10.22 -15.90 -17.84
CA LEU A 182 -11.35 -15.75 -18.77
C LEU A 182 -12.65 -15.39 -18.05
N LYS A 183 -12.93 -16.05 -16.91
CA LYS A 183 -14.10 -15.74 -16.09
C LYS A 183 -14.10 -14.30 -15.57
N TYR A 184 -12.96 -13.80 -15.10
CA TYR A 184 -12.85 -12.43 -14.56
C TYR A 184 -12.89 -11.39 -15.69
N GLN A 185 -12.27 -11.69 -16.84
CA GLN A 185 -12.33 -10.83 -18.03
C GLN A 185 -13.77 -10.67 -18.55
N ALA A 186 -14.56 -11.74 -18.51
CA ALA A 186 -15.98 -11.68 -18.85
C ALA A 186 -16.79 -10.77 -17.90
N GLN A 187 -16.26 -10.47 -16.70
CA GLN A 187 -16.83 -9.51 -15.75
C GLN A 187 -16.26 -8.09 -15.91
N GLY A 188 -15.50 -7.83 -16.96
CA GLY A 188 -14.86 -6.53 -17.22
C GLY A 188 -13.55 -6.29 -16.46
N ALA A 189 -13.00 -7.29 -15.75
CA ALA A 189 -11.74 -7.15 -15.03
C ALA A 189 -10.52 -7.24 -15.97
N LYS A 190 -9.52 -6.41 -15.74
CA LYS A 190 -8.15 -6.68 -16.21
C LYS A 190 -7.56 -7.77 -15.32
N THR A 191 -6.87 -8.74 -15.91
CA THR A 191 -6.32 -9.87 -15.15
C THR A 191 -4.80 -9.91 -15.22
N PHE A 192 -4.21 -10.35 -14.12
CA PHE A 192 -2.80 -10.74 -14.02
C PHE A 192 -2.75 -12.23 -13.71
N ARG A 193 -1.95 -12.97 -14.44
CA ARG A 193 -1.79 -14.40 -14.20
C ARG A 193 -0.62 -14.63 -13.23
N VAL A 194 -0.89 -15.37 -12.19
CA VAL A 194 0.08 -15.79 -11.17
C VAL A 194 0.65 -17.16 -11.51
#